data_19779852f95d39bcd0e47a4e0a6d11c1
#
_entry.id   19779852f95d39bcd0e47a4e0a6d11c1
#
_cell.length_a   1.000
_cell.length_b   1.000
_cell.length_c   1.000
_cell.angle_alpha   90.00
_cell.angle_beta   90.00
_cell.angle_gamma   90.00
#
_symmetry.space_group_name_H-M   'P 1'
#
loop_
_entity.id
_entity.type
_entity.pdbx_description
1 polymer ?
#
loop_
_entity_poly.entity_id
_entity_poly.type
_entity_poly.pdbx_seq_one_letter_code
_entity_poly.pdbx_strand_id
1 'polypeptide(L)'
;MVIDFRTRPPYKSFVTKGNFFPRPMEDDFERPEDVPGIYRDSIGIESARHGDFRLYMDELSASGIDMQVVQGRKVRPGMAAVDNEDVCRLQMLYPKQFISFPAVDPADVDGAVAEIEYYVKTYGIKGIAMEPGWSMPPVYVDDRKL
;
A
#
# COMPACT_ATOMS: atom_id res chain seq x y z
N MET A 1 9.11 20.44 1.82
CA MET A 1 8.05 19.42 1.78
C MET A 1 8.67 18.11 1.37
N VAL A 2 8.55 17.10 2.20
CA VAL A 2 9.03 15.73 1.96
C VAL A 2 7.80 14.85 1.76
N ILE A 3 7.74 14.14 0.63
CA ILE A 3 6.66 13.21 0.30
C ILE A 3 7.26 11.81 0.19
N ASP A 4 6.78 10.90 1.02
CA ASP A 4 7.11 9.49 0.90
C ASP A 4 6.14 8.81 -0.07
N PHE A 5 6.66 8.26 -1.16
CA PHE A 5 5.88 7.69 -2.22
C PHE A 5 5.84 6.16 -2.15
N ARG A 6 4.69 5.60 -1.92
CA ARG A 6 4.43 4.16 -1.75
C ARG A 6 4.62 3.65 -0.32
N THR A 7 3.87 4.23 0.58
CA THR A 7 3.84 3.80 1.97
C THR A 7 2.78 2.75 2.24
N ARG A 8 2.97 2.02 3.32
CA ARG A 8 2.08 0.94 3.76
C ARG A 8 1.84 1.05 5.26
N PRO A 9 0.94 1.95 5.68
CA PRO A 9 0.61 2.09 7.09
C PRO A 9 -0.04 0.81 7.64
N PRO A 10 0.14 0.46 8.91
CA PRO A 10 -0.52 -0.68 9.54
C PRO A 10 -2.00 -0.39 9.79
N TYR A 11 -2.78 -0.31 8.73
CA TYR A 11 -4.19 0.07 8.74
C TYR A 11 -5.04 -0.94 7.97
N LYS A 12 -6.04 -1.52 8.63
CA LYS A 12 -7.06 -2.41 8.05
C LYS A 12 -6.51 -3.43 7.04
N SER A 13 -6.88 -3.34 5.75
CA SER A 13 -6.50 -4.30 4.72
C SER A 13 -5.00 -4.38 4.48
N PHE A 14 -4.23 -3.35 4.80
CA PHE A 14 -2.77 -3.44 4.80
C PHE A 14 -2.25 -4.51 5.77
N VAL A 15 -2.94 -4.68 6.91
CA VAL A 15 -2.59 -5.70 7.92
C VAL A 15 -3.28 -7.02 7.61
N THR A 16 -4.59 -7.01 7.34
CA THR A 16 -5.40 -8.23 7.30
C THR A 16 -5.29 -9.02 6.00
N LYS A 17 -5.04 -8.33 4.88
CA LYS A 17 -4.93 -8.94 3.54
C LYS A 17 -3.52 -8.86 2.98
N GLY A 18 -2.70 -8.00 3.54
CA GLY A 18 -1.48 -7.56 2.91
C GLY A 18 -0.30 -8.50 3.07
N ASN A 19 -0.17 -9.25 4.14
CA ASN A 19 1.12 -9.87 4.52
C ASN A 19 2.31 -8.90 4.36
N PHE A 20 2.05 -7.58 4.45
CA PHE A 20 3.08 -6.56 4.32
C PHE A 20 3.80 -6.30 5.63
N PHE A 21 3.16 -6.69 6.71
CA PHE A 21 3.75 -6.66 8.03
C PHE A 21 4.29 -8.06 8.26
N PRO A 22 5.57 -8.22 8.35
CA PRO A 22 6.14 -9.52 8.60
C PRO A 22 5.55 -10.05 9.92
N ARG A 23 5.15 -11.32 9.92
CA ARG A 23 5.55 -12.15 11.06
C ARG A 23 6.96 -11.75 11.40
N PRO A 24 7.34 -11.73 12.69
CA PRO A 24 8.75 -11.47 13.00
C PRO A 24 9.56 -12.30 12.02
N MET A 25 10.29 -11.66 11.12
CA MET A 25 11.10 -12.39 10.12
C MET A 25 12.14 -13.29 10.78
N GLU A 26 12.34 -13.06 12.07
CA GLU A 26 13.06 -13.92 12.98
C GLU A 26 12.52 -15.36 12.99
N ASP A 27 11.19 -15.53 12.79
CA ASP A 27 10.56 -16.86 12.75
C ASP A 27 10.82 -17.60 11.41
N ASP A 28 11.20 -16.88 10.36
CA ASP A 28 11.48 -17.45 9.03
C ASP A 28 12.98 -17.83 8.86
N PHE A 29 13.84 -17.49 9.83
CA PHE A 29 15.26 -17.77 9.82
C PHE A 29 15.66 -18.51 11.10
N GLU A 30 16.45 -19.56 10.94
CA GLU A 30 16.92 -20.39 12.08
C GLU A 30 17.83 -19.59 13.03
N ARG A 31 18.48 -18.53 12.52
CA ARG A 31 19.40 -17.70 13.30
C ARG A 31 19.22 -16.23 12.97
N PRO A 32 19.30 -15.32 13.96
CA PRO A 32 19.18 -13.87 13.76
C PRO A 32 20.18 -13.30 12.76
N GLU A 33 21.36 -13.87 12.66
CA GLU A 33 22.40 -13.47 11.72
C GLU A 33 22.08 -13.79 10.26
N ASP A 34 21.17 -14.73 10.01
CA ASP A 34 20.74 -15.12 8.66
C ASP A 34 19.70 -14.14 8.09
N VAL A 35 19.14 -13.26 8.92
CA VAL A 35 18.19 -12.22 8.48
C VAL A 35 18.94 -11.20 7.60
N PRO A 36 18.53 -11.02 6.32
CA PRO A 36 19.17 -10.04 5.47
C PRO A 36 19.14 -8.63 6.08
N GLY A 37 20.25 -7.89 5.97
CA GLY A 37 20.41 -6.57 6.60
C GLY A 37 19.27 -5.59 6.30
N ILE A 38 18.76 -5.59 5.04
CA ILE A 38 17.64 -4.74 4.62
C ILE A 38 16.34 -5.01 5.43
N TYR A 39 16.16 -6.21 5.94
CA TYR A 39 15.00 -6.56 6.78
C TYR A 39 15.29 -6.32 8.26
N ARG A 40 16.54 -6.50 8.68
CA ARG A 40 16.97 -6.21 10.05
C ARG A 40 16.79 -4.75 10.42
N ASP A 41 17.08 -3.85 9.48
CA ASP A 41 16.88 -2.41 9.67
C ASP A 41 15.39 -2.03 9.71
N SER A 42 14.54 -2.73 8.97
CA SER A 42 13.08 -2.52 8.99
C SER A 42 12.38 -3.12 10.23
N ILE A 43 13.00 -4.08 10.91
CA ILE A 43 12.50 -4.64 12.18
C ILE A 43 12.53 -3.58 13.31
N GLY A 44 13.31 -2.50 13.14
CA GLY A 44 13.37 -1.39 14.09
C GLY A 44 12.16 -0.44 14.10
N ILE A 45 11.17 -0.63 13.19
CA ILE A 45 9.96 0.19 13.17
C ILE A 45 8.89 -0.47 14.04
N GLU A 46 8.68 0.05 15.23
CA GLU A 46 7.78 -0.55 16.22
C GLU A 46 6.34 -0.62 15.75
N SER A 47 5.86 0.39 15.03
CA SER A 47 4.51 0.39 14.46
C SER A 47 4.28 -0.75 13.47
N ALA A 48 5.27 -1.06 12.66
CA ALA A 48 5.22 -2.18 11.72
C ALA A 48 5.25 -3.52 12.46
N ARG A 49 6.11 -3.63 13.48
CA ARG A 49 6.26 -4.84 14.30
C ARG A 49 4.97 -5.21 15.04
N HIS A 50 4.22 -4.22 15.52
CA HIS A 50 3.00 -4.42 16.29
C HIS A 50 1.71 -4.24 15.48
N GLY A 51 1.79 -3.83 14.22
CA GLY A 51 0.61 -3.50 13.42
C GLY A 51 -0.19 -2.33 14.01
N ASP A 52 0.48 -1.40 14.72
CA ASP A 52 -0.15 -0.30 15.47
C ASP A 52 -0.17 0.99 14.65
N PHE A 53 -1.36 1.34 14.16
CA PHE A 53 -1.54 2.55 13.35
C PHE A 53 -1.34 3.84 14.16
N ARG A 54 -1.65 3.85 15.45
CA ARG A 54 -1.46 5.05 16.29
C ARG A 54 0.03 5.33 16.45
N LEU A 55 0.79 4.31 16.80
CA LEU A 55 2.24 4.40 16.90
C LEU A 55 2.87 4.83 15.57
N TYR A 56 2.35 4.30 14.45
CA TYR A 56 2.77 4.73 13.11
C TYR A 56 2.60 6.24 12.88
N MET A 57 1.48 6.81 13.32
CA MET A 57 1.23 8.26 13.18
C MET A 57 2.17 9.09 14.07
N ASP A 58 2.54 8.59 15.24
CA ASP A 58 3.53 9.24 16.11
C ASP A 58 4.93 9.19 15.47
N GLU A 59 5.35 8.03 14.94
CA GLU A 59 6.60 7.87 14.20
C GLU A 59 6.64 8.74 12.95
N LEU A 60 5.54 8.82 12.20
CA LEU A 60 5.41 9.69 11.04
C LEU A 60 5.63 11.17 11.42
N SER A 61 5.00 11.61 12.49
CA SER A 61 5.16 12.98 12.98
C SER A 61 6.60 13.32 13.37
N ALA A 62 7.34 12.33 13.87
CA ALA A 62 8.74 12.49 14.27
C ALA A 62 9.74 12.40 13.10
N SER A 63 9.33 11.79 11.95
CA SER A 63 10.22 11.51 10.83
C SER A 63 10.55 12.72 9.95
N GLY A 64 9.80 13.82 10.06
CA GLY A 64 9.91 14.96 9.15
C GLY A 64 9.30 14.75 7.76
N ILE A 65 8.53 13.68 7.56
CA ILE A 65 7.75 13.44 6.33
C ILE A 65 6.45 14.25 6.42
N ASP A 66 6.22 15.12 5.44
CA ASP A 66 5.04 15.97 5.39
C ASP A 66 3.81 15.22 4.90
N MET A 67 3.97 14.38 3.87
CA MET A 67 2.87 13.63 3.24
C MET A 67 3.32 12.24 2.81
N GLN A 68 2.36 11.33 2.70
CA GLN A 68 2.57 9.98 2.23
C GLN A 68 1.58 9.62 1.13
N VAL A 69 2.05 8.94 0.10
CA VAL A 69 1.20 8.33 -0.92
C VAL A 69 0.93 6.89 -0.52
N VAL A 70 -0.35 6.60 -0.22
CA VAL A 70 -0.84 5.26 0.09
C VAL A 70 -1.49 4.65 -1.14
N GLN A 71 -1.16 3.42 -1.45
CA GLN A 71 -1.59 2.75 -2.67
C GLN A 71 -2.48 1.55 -2.35
N GLY A 72 -3.60 1.47 -3.07
CA GLY A 72 -4.38 0.24 -3.19
C GLY A 72 -3.58 -0.84 -3.91
N ARG A 73 -4.03 -2.08 -3.84
CA ARG A 73 -3.39 -3.17 -4.54
C ARG A 73 -4.40 -4.21 -5.00
N LYS A 74 -4.60 -4.28 -6.32
CA LYS A 74 -5.39 -5.32 -6.99
C LYS A 74 -4.44 -6.30 -7.66
N VAL A 75 -4.52 -7.54 -7.24
CA VAL A 75 -3.64 -8.62 -7.68
C VAL A 75 -4.40 -9.93 -7.74
N ARG A 76 -3.86 -10.89 -8.47
CA ARG A 76 -4.42 -12.24 -8.56
C ARG A 76 -4.61 -12.88 -7.19
N PRO A 77 -5.59 -13.81 -7.04
CA PRO A 77 -5.83 -14.52 -5.79
C PRO A 77 -4.56 -15.16 -5.21
N GLY A 78 -4.45 -15.17 -3.89
CA GLY A 78 -3.30 -15.71 -3.16
C GLY A 78 -2.14 -14.73 -2.96
N MET A 79 -2.27 -13.52 -3.49
CA MET A 79 -1.29 -12.44 -3.26
C MET A 79 -1.83 -11.40 -2.30
N ALA A 80 -0.91 -10.68 -1.68
CA ALA A 80 -1.24 -9.57 -0.78
C ALA A 80 -2.02 -8.46 -1.52
N ALA A 81 -3.24 -8.18 -1.11
CA ALA A 81 -4.09 -7.13 -1.67
C ALA A 81 -4.27 -5.97 -0.67
N VAL A 82 -4.69 -4.81 -1.16
CA VAL A 82 -5.08 -3.66 -0.34
C VAL A 82 -6.35 -3.06 -0.90
N ASP A 83 -7.37 -2.93 -0.05
CA ASP A 83 -8.68 -2.44 -0.46
C ASP A 83 -8.64 -0.94 -0.74
N ASN A 84 -9.19 -0.53 -1.86
CA ASN A 84 -9.25 0.87 -2.28
C ASN A 84 -10.02 1.75 -1.29
N GLU A 85 -11.10 1.23 -0.69
CA GLU A 85 -11.88 1.95 0.32
C GLU A 85 -11.04 2.32 1.54
N ASP A 86 -10.15 1.43 1.97
CA ASP A 86 -9.27 1.71 3.11
C ASP A 86 -8.23 2.77 2.78
N VAL A 87 -7.71 2.74 1.56
CA VAL A 87 -6.76 3.75 1.03
C VAL A 87 -7.43 5.12 0.96
N CYS A 88 -8.61 5.20 0.36
CA CYS A 88 -9.36 6.44 0.25
C CYS A 88 -9.79 6.99 1.62
N ARG A 89 -10.15 6.09 2.55
CA ARG A 89 -10.53 6.48 3.89
C ARG A 89 -9.38 7.11 4.68
N LEU A 90 -8.14 6.66 4.49
CA LEU A 90 -6.97 7.31 5.09
C LEU A 90 -6.84 8.77 4.64
N GLN A 91 -6.97 9.05 3.35
CA GLN A 91 -6.97 10.43 2.84
C GLN A 91 -8.11 11.26 3.44
N MET A 92 -9.32 10.70 3.57
CA MET A 92 -10.45 11.42 4.16
C MET A 92 -10.23 11.75 5.64
N LEU A 93 -9.69 10.81 6.41
CA LEU A 93 -9.46 10.99 7.84
C LEU A 93 -8.26 11.89 8.14
N TYR A 94 -7.23 11.82 7.31
CA TYR A 94 -5.97 12.52 7.48
C TYR A 94 -5.50 13.22 6.20
N PRO A 95 -6.26 14.21 5.68
CA PRO A 95 -6.02 14.81 4.37
C PRO A 95 -4.72 15.62 4.25
N LYS A 96 -4.07 15.91 5.38
CA LYS A 96 -2.77 16.59 5.42
C LYS A 96 -1.60 15.62 5.45
N GLN A 97 -1.85 14.34 5.72
CA GLN A 97 -0.82 13.32 5.83
C GLN A 97 -0.86 12.32 4.68
N PHE A 98 -2.05 12.03 4.12
CA PHE A 98 -2.18 10.99 3.11
C PHE A 98 -2.77 11.48 1.80
N ILE A 99 -2.20 11.00 0.70
CA ILE A 99 -2.74 11.06 -0.66
C ILE A 99 -3.03 9.63 -1.09
N SER A 100 -4.26 9.34 -1.51
CA SER A 100 -4.68 8.01 -1.92
C SER A 100 -4.52 7.78 -3.42
N PHE A 101 -3.94 6.62 -3.77
CA PHE A 101 -3.89 6.08 -5.11
C PHE A 101 -4.60 4.73 -5.13
N PRO A 102 -5.93 4.69 -5.33
CA PRO A 102 -6.65 3.43 -5.48
C PRO A 102 -6.07 2.58 -6.61
N ALA A 103 -6.10 1.26 -6.46
CA ALA A 103 -5.63 0.34 -7.49
C ALA A 103 -6.75 0.00 -8.47
N VAL A 104 -6.39 -0.18 -9.74
CA VAL A 104 -7.26 -0.72 -10.78
C VAL A 104 -6.66 -2.00 -11.36
N ASP A 105 -7.52 -2.86 -11.91
CA ASP A 105 -7.06 -4.05 -12.61
C ASP A 105 -6.84 -3.75 -14.09
N PRO A 106 -5.61 -3.76 -14.58
CA PRO A 106 -5.32 -3.47 -15.99
C PRO A 106 -5.80 -4.57 -16.95
N ALA A 107 -6.17 -5.74 -16.45
CA ALA A 107 -6.77 -6.80 -17.27
C ALA A 107 -8.25 -6.53 -17.59
N ASP A 108 -8.92 -5.66 -16.81
CA ASP A 108 -10.30 -5.21 -17.02
C ASP A 108 -10.31 -3.70 -17.26
N VAL A 109 -10.05 -3.29 -18.50
CA VAL A 109 -9.91 -1.86 -18.86
C VAL A 109 -11.19 -1.07 -18.63
N ASP A 110 -12.35 -1.63 -19.02
CA ASP A 110 -13.63 -0.94 -18.86
C ASP A 110 -14.00 -0.79 -17.39
N GLY A 111 -13.79 -1.84 -16.59
CA GLY A 111 -13.96 -1.76 -15.14
C GLY A 111 -12.98 -0.80 -14.48
N ALA A 112 -11.72 -0.77 -14.93
CA ALA A 112 -10.71 0.16 -14.44
C ALA A 112 -11.12 1.62 -14.69
N VAL A 113 -11.61 1.95 -15.89
CA VAL A 113 -12.09 3.30 -16.22
C VAL A 113 -13.28 3.69 -15.34
N ALA A 114 -14.26 2.82 -15.18
CA ALA A 114 -15.42 3.07 -14.32
C ALA A 114 -15.01 3.30 -12.85
N GLU A 115 -14.06 2.52 -12.34
CA GLU A 115 -13.52 2.71 -10.99
C GLU A 115 -12.77 4.04 -10.84
N ILE A 116 -11.94 4.41 -11.80
CA ILE A 116 -11.24 5.70 -11.80
C ILE A 116 -12.26 6.84 -11.71
N GLU A 117 -13.28 6.82 -12.56
CA GLU A 117 -14.33 7.83 -12.51
C GLU A 117 -15.05 7.90 -11.17
N TYR A 118 -15.36 6.73 -10.58
CA TYR A 118 -15.99 6.66 -9.27
C TYR A 118 -15.09 7.28 -8.19
N TYR A 119 -13.81 6.89 -8.12
CA TYR A 119 -12.90 7.38 -7.09
C TYR A 119 -12.54 8.87 -7.28
N VAL A 120 -12.45 9.35 -8.52
CA VAL A 120 -12.26 10.77 -8.80
C VAL A 120 -13.46 11.58 -8.29
N LYS A 121 -14.68 11.16 -8.63
CA LYS A 121 -15.91 11.85 -8.25
C LYS A 121 -16.16 11.80 -6.74
N THR A 122 -15.91 10.66 -6.12
CA THR A 122 -16.26 10.42 -4.71
C THR A 122 -15.19 10.92 -3.73
N TYR A 123 -13.91 10.74 -4.06
CA TYR A 123 -12.80 11.00 -3.13
C TYR A 123 -11.81 12.05 -3.64
N GLY A 124 -11.96 12.51 -4.87
CA GLY A 124 -11.06 13.51 -5.46
C GLY A 124 -9.62 13.03 -5.61
N ILE A 125 -9.43 11.74 -5.87
CA ILE A 125 -8.10 11.14 -6.04
C ILE A 125 -7.29 11.85 -7.14
N LYS A 126 -5.95 11.78 -7.04
CA LYS A 126 -5.02 12.44 -7.97
C LYS A 126 -4.15 11.45 -8.75
N GLY A 127 -4.27 10.18 -8.46
CA GLY A 127 -3.52 9.12 -9.12
C GLY A 127 -4.12 7.75 -8.85
N ILE A 128 -3.64 6.78 -9.58
CA ILE A 128 -4.01 5.37 -9.45
C ILE A 128 -2.76 4.50 -9.33
N ALA A 129 -2.93 3.29 -8.81
CA ALA A 129 -1.92 2.26 -8.78
C ALA A 129 -2.31 1.11 -9.71
N MET A 130 -1.34 0.56 -10.41
CA MET A 130 -1.50 -0.64 -11.22
C MET A 130 -0.32 -1.58 -11.02
N GLU A 131 -0.60 -2.88 -11.01
CA GLU A 131 0.42 -3.93 -10.97
C GLU A 131 0.21 -4.93 -12.14
N PRO A 132 0.56 -4.54 -13.39
CA PRO A 132 0.20 -5.29 -14.59
C PRO A 132 0.69 -6.73 -14.60
N GLY A 133 1.91 -6.98 -14.12
CA GLY A 133 2.48 -8.34 -14.04
C GLY A 133 1.80 -9.26 -13.02
N TRP A 134 0.94 -8.70 -12.15
CA TRP A 134 0.25 -9.43 -11.08
C TRP A 134 -1.26 -9.49 -11.28
N SER A 135 -1.78 -8.93 -12.38
CA SER A 135 -3.17 -9.10 -12.82
C SER A 135 -3.43 -10.52 -13.32
N MET A 136 -4.66 -10.86 -13.60
CA MET A 136 -5.04 -12.17 -14.13
C MET A 136 -6.01 -12.03 -15.31
N PRO A 137 -5.56 -12.25 -16.54
CA PRO A 137 -4.18 -12.60 -16.95
C PRO A 137 -3.17 -11.46 -16.71
N PRO A 138 -1.88 -11.74 -16.65
CA PRO A 138 -0.87 -10.69 -16.65
C PRO A 138 -0.94 -9.84 -17.91
N VAL A 139 -0.75 -8.54 -17.76
CA VAL A 139 -0.80 -7.57 -18.86
C VAL A 139 0.56 -6.88 -18.99
N TYR A 140 0.94 -6.51 -20.19
CA TYR A 140 2.15 -5.73 -20.43
C TYR A 140 1.83 -4.24 -20.44
N VAL A 141 2.74 -3.41 -19.92
CA VAL A 141 2.53 -1.95 -19.82
C VAL A 141 2.45 -1.29 -21.19
N ASP A 142 3.00 -1.91 -22.22
CA ASP A 142 2.97 -1.49 -23.62
C ASP A 142 1.81 -2.11 -24.43
N ASP A 143 0.87 -2.78 -23.77
CA ASP A 143 -0.35 -3.25 -24.44
C ASP A 143 -1.18 -2.04 -24.89
N ARG A 144 -1.58 -2.06 -26.18
CA ARG A 144 -2.34 -0.97 -26.79
C ARG A 144 -3.73 -0.75 -26.18
N LYS A 145 -4.20 -1.67 -25.34
CA LYS A 145 -5.48 -1.58 -24.67
C LYS A 145 -5.41 -0.82 -23.33
N LEU A 146 -4.21 -0.62 -22.80
CA LEU A 146 -3.95 0.21 -21.63
C LEU A 146 -3.75 1.66 -22.04
#